data_925b8b219483bb19cd249b7c7dd7a6b3
#
_entry.id   925b8b219483bb19cd249b7c7dd7a6b3
#
_cell.length_a   1.000
_cell.length_b   1.000
_cell.length_c   1.000
_cell.angle_alpha   90.00
_cell.angle_beta   90.00
_cell.angle_gamma   90.00
#
_symmetry.space_group_name_H-M   'P 1'
#
loop_
_entity.id
_entity.type
_entity.pdbx_description
1 polymer ?
#
loop_
_entity_poly.entity_id
_entity_poly.type
_entity_poly.pdbx_seq_one_letter_code
_entity_poly.pdbx_strand_id
1 'polypeptide(L)'
;WEYSMRASYGKGVGYSRIDGKGVIYISTPGFFLVALDAETGSPLEGFGGQVPVEGFPETGVVDMLADLGHPYDPYEGIPLETGYITASSPPIVVNDTVIVGNSAEQGYLQARVENVPGDILAYDKHTGALKWKFNVIPRPGEYGHETWENDAWEWTGDVSSWAPLSADPEN
;
A
#
# COMPACT_ATOMS: atom_id res chain seq x y z
N TRP A 1 5.73 -12.46 -16.54
CA TRP A 1 5.96 -13.00 -15.20
C TRP A 1 4.62 -13.36 -14.57
N GLU A 2 4.48 -14.62 -14.21
CA GLU A 2 3.31 -15.10 -13.47
C GLU A 2 3.70 -15.13 -11.99
N TYR A 3 2.98 -14.36 -11.20
CA TYR A 3 3.11 -14.41 -9.76
C TYR A 3 1.90 -15.11 -9.18
N SER A 4 2.12 -16.09 -8.32
CA SER A 4 1.05 -16.76 -7.59
C SER A 4 0.49 -15.80 -6.53
N MET A 5 -0.27 -14.82 -6.98
CA MET A 5 -0.92 -13.87 -6.10
C MET A 5 -2.36 -14.29 -5.82
N ARG A 6 -2.85 -14.00 -4.62
CA ARG A 6 -4.29 -14.03 -4.35
C ARG A 6 -4.99 -13.13 -5.39
N ALA A 7 -6.15 -13.56 -5.85
CA ALA A 7 -6.89 -12.78 -6.84
C ALA A 7 -7.19 -11.37 -6.32
N SER A 8 -6.88 -10.38 -7.11
CA SER A 8 -7.29 -9.00 -6.82
C SER A 8 -8.81 -8.91 -6.79
N TYR A 9 -9.35 -8.13 -5.86
CA TYR A 9 -10.77 -7.81 -5.83
C TYR A 9 -11.21 -6.93 -7.02
N GLY A 10 -10.28 -6.54 -7.89
CA GLY A 10 -10.59 -5.93 -9.18
C GLY A 10 -11.29 -4.58 -9.13
N LYS A 11 -11.05 -3.77 -8.11
CA LYS A 11 -11.71 -2.46 -7.97
C LYS A 11 -11.16 -1.38 -8.90
N GLY A 12 -10.08 -1.65 -9.62
CA GLY A 12 -9.53 -0.74 -10.61
C GLY A 12 -8.04 -0.48 -10.47
N VAL A 13 -7.57 0.53 -11.19
CA VAL A 13 -6.16 0.94 -11.24
C VAL A 13 -6.07 2.46 -11.14
N GLY A 14 -4.95 2.97 -10.64
CA GLY A 14 -4.58 4.37 -10.75
C GLY A 14 -4.07 4.68 -12.17
N TYR A 15 -4.28 5.89 -12.64
CA TYR A 15 -3.76 6.35 -13.95
C TYR A 15 -3.22 7.76 -13.83
N SER A 16 -2.11 8.00 -14.52
CA SER A 16 -1.52 9.33 -14.67
C SER A 16 -0.80 9.46 -16.01
N ARG A 17 -0.28 10.64 -16.27
CA ARG A 17 0.67 10.89 -17.36
C ARG A 17 2.00 11.38 -16.81
N ILE A 18 3.08 10.85 -17.39
CA ILE A 18 4.45 11.30 -17.16
C ILE A 18 5.04 11.62 -18.54
N ASP A 19 5.44 12.86 -18.75
CA ASP A 19 5.99 13.34 -20.03
C ASP A 19 5.14 12.97 -21.26
N GLY A 20 3.81 13.05 -21.08
CA GLY A 20 2.84 12.73 -22.13
C GLY A 20 2.51 11.25 -22.30
N LYS A 21 3.25 10.33 -21.68
CA LYS A 21 3.01 8.88 -21.69
C LYS A 21 2.06 8.49 -20.57
N GLY A 22 1.14 7.57 -20.87
CA GLY A 22 0.25 7.00 -19.86
C GLY A 22 0.98 6.04 -18.93
N VAL A 23 0.69 6.11 -17.63
CA VAL A 23 1.20 5.18 -16.60
C VAL A 23 0.03 4.64 -15.80
N ILE A 24 0.02 3.33 -15.59
CA ILE A 24 -0.95 2.62 -14.76
C ILE A 24 -0.28 2.24 -13.45
N TYR A 25 -0.95 2.48 -12.34
CA TYR A 25 -0.52 2.08 -11.01
C TYR A 25 -1.49 1.04 -10.44
N ILE A 26 -0.93 -0.06 -9.93
CA ILE A 26 -1.69 -1.19 -9.41
C ILE A 26 -1.17 -1.51 -8.01
N SER A 27 -2.06 -1.51 -7.02
CA SER A 27 -1.76 -2.15 -5.74
C SER A 27 -2.13 -3.62 -5.80
N THR A 28 -1.20 -4.49 -5.46
CA THR A 28 -1.39 -5.94 -5.56
C THR A 28 -1.86 -6.54 -4.22
N PRO A 29 -2.48 -7.72 -4.23
CA PRO A 29 -2.83 -8.43 -2.99
C PRO A 29 -1.63 -8.77 -2.10
N GLY A 30 -0.43 -8.91 -2.67
CA GLY A 30 0.82 -9.06 -1.93
C GLY A 30 1.38 -7.76 -1.35
N PHE A 31 0.62 -6.67 -1.48
CA PHE A 31 0.97 -5.33 -1.02
C PHE A 31 2.21 -4.74 -1.69
N PHE A 32 2.31 -4.94 -3.00
CA PHE A 32 3.25 -4.22 -3.87
C PHE A 32 2.53 -3.14 -4.65
N LEU A 33 3.16 -1.99 -4.83
CA LEU A 33 2.74 -0.97 -5.78
C LEU A 33 3.52 -1.16 -7.08
N VAL A 34 2.79 -1.45 -8.15
CA VAL A 34 3.36 -1.67 -9.49
C VAL A 34 3.00 -0.51 -10.40
N ALA A 35 3.98 0.03 -11.10
CA ALA A 35 3.80 1.04 -12.14
C ALA A 35 4.15 0.45 -13.51
N LEU A 36 3.23 0.59 -14.46
CA LEU A 36 3.36 0.06 -15.82
C LEU A 36 3.18 1.17 -16.85
N ASP A 37 3.96 1.11 -17.92
CA ASP A 37 3.67 1.86 -19.14
C ASP A 37 2.30 1.41 -19.69
N ALA A 38 1.39 2.35 -19.88
CA ALA A 38 0.00 2.04 -20.24
C ALA A 38 -0.16 1.53 -21.68
N GLU A 39 0.82 1.77 -22.56
CA GLU A 39 0.79 1.34 -23.96
C GLU A 39 1.35 -0.06 -24.11
N THR A 40 2.40 -0.39 -23.38
CA THR A 40 3.15 -1.64 -23.55
C THR A 40 2.89 -2.69 -22.46
N GLY A 41 2.42 -2.24 -21.28
CA GLY A 41 2.30 -3.08 -20.09
C GLY A 41 3.65 -3.43 -19.43
N SER A 42 4.74 -2.83 -19.89
CA SER A 42 6.06 -3.04 -19.31
C SER A 42 6.22 -2.30 -17.99
N PRO A 43 7.02 -2.83 -17.04
CA PRO A 43 7.37 -2.09 -15.82
C PRO A 43 7.95 -0.73 -16.13
N LEU A 44 7.53 0.30 -15.38
CA LEU A 44 8.00 1.68 -15.57
C LEU A 44 9.46 1.79 -15.14
N GLU A 45 10.33 2.13 -16.07
CA GLU A 45 11.75 2.32 -15.79
C GLU A 45 11.97 3.50 -14.83
N GLY A 46 12.82 3.29 -13.84
CA GLY A 46 13.15 4.30 -12.82
C GLY A 46 12.14 4.44 -11.69
N PHE A 47 11.04 3.67 -11.73
CA PHE A 47 10.07 3.62 -10.63
C PHE A 47 10.37 2.46 -9.70
N GLY A 48 10.48 2.72 -8.39
CA GLY A 48 10.81 1.71 -7.39
C GLY A 48 12.18 1.09 -7.61
N GLY A 49 12.30 -0.20 -7.30
CA GLY A 49 13.55 -0.93 -7.43
C GLY A 49 13.38 -2.43 -7.22
N GLN A 50 14.50 -3.11 -7.05
CA GLN A 50 14.50 -4.53 -6.79
C GLN A 50 13.85 -4.83 -5.43
N VAL A 51 12.84 -5.67 -5.45
CA VAL A 51 12.20 -6.18 -4.24
C VAL A 51 12.85 -7.53 -3.85
N PRO A 52 12.82 -7.92 -2.56
CA PRO A 52 13.51 -9.12 -2.08
C PRO A 52 12.77 -10.42 -2.44
N VAL A 53 12.11 -10.47 -3.59
CA VAL A 53 11.29 -11.60 -4.05
C VAL A 53 11.74 -11.97 -5.46
N GLU A 54 12.12 -13.23 -5.66
CA GLU A 54 12.57 -13.73 -6.95
C GLU A 54 11.44 -13.65 -8.00
N GLY A 55 11.79 -13.28 -9.23
CA GLY A 55 10.87 -13.20 -10.36
C GLY A 55 10.19 -11.84 -10.54
N PHE A 56 10.38 -10.90 -9.62
CA PHE A 56 9.96 -9.51 -9.85
C PHE A 56 10.93 -8.79 -10.80
N PRO A 57 10.44 -7.81 -11.58
CA PRO A 57 11.30 -6.94 -12.36
C PRO A 57 12.20 -6.09 -11.47
N GLU A 58 13.34 -5.66 -11.99
CA GLU A 58 14.29 -4.79 -11.27
C GLU A 58 13.81 -3.34 -11.12
N THR A 59 12.70 -2.98 -11.77
CA THR A 59 12.10 -1.66 -11.77
C THR A 59 10.58 -1.76 -11.91
N GLY A 60 9.87 -0.66 -11.67
CA GLY A 60 8.42 -0.63 -11.77
C GLY A 60 7.68 -1.16 -10.54
N VAL A 61 8.37 -1.47 -9.45
CA VAL A 61 7.77 -2.09 -8.27
C VAL A 61 8.28 -1.45 -6.98
N VAL A 62 7.39 -1.25 -6.02
CA VAL A 62 7.68 -0.85 -4.64
C VAL A 62 7.11 -1.89 -3.68
N ASP A 63 7.91 -2.34 -2.72
CA ASP A 63 7.46 -3.19 -1.63
C ASP A 63 6.89 -2.33 -0.50
N MET A 64 5.56 -2.21 -0.47
CA MET A 64 4.87 -1.38 0.50
C MET A 64 4.89 -1.95 1.93
N LEU A 65 5.13 -3.27 2.10
CA LEU A 65 5.27 -3.87 3.42
C LEU A 65 6.52 -3.36 4.14
N ALA A 66 7.61 -3.15 3.39
CA ALA A 66 8.83 -2.56 3.93
C ALA A 66 8.58 -1.16 4.52
N ASP A 67 7.74 -0.36 3.86
CA ASP A 67 7.43 1.01 4.26
C ASP A 67 6.46 1.10 5.45
N LEU A 68 5.69 0.04 5.71
CA LEU A 68 4.87 -0.03 6.93
C LEU A 68 5.73 -0.11 8.19
N GLY A 69 6.93 -0.69 8.11
CA GLY A 69 7.82 -0.87 9.25
C GLY A 69 7.35 -1.96 10.22
N HIS A 70 6.57 -2.93 9.73
CA HIS A 70 6.09 -4.08 10.50
C HIS A 70 6.83 -5.35 10.05
N PRO A 71 7.18 -6.29 10.92
CA PRO A 71 7.84 -7.53 10.53
C PRO A 71 7.01 -8.35 9.53
N TYR A 72 7.63 -8.80 8.47
CA TYR A 72 7.00 -9.60 7.42
C TYR A 72 8.00 -10.55 6.77
N ASP A 73 7.50 -11.60 6.12
CA ASP A 73 8.27 -12.43 5.22
C ASP A 73 8.13 -11.90 3.78
N PRO A 74 9.23 -11.72 3.03
CA PRO A 74 9.16 -11.18 1.66
C PRO A 74 8.29 -11.99 0.69
N TYR A 75 8.16 -13.30 0.89
CA TYR A 75 7.38 -14.19 0.03
C TYR A 75 5.95 -14.40 0.51
N GLU A 76 5.74 -14.48 1.81
CA GLU A 76 4.44 -14.81 2.41
C GLU A 76 3.69 -13.60 2.95
N GLY A 77 4.40 -12.46 3.08
CA GLY A 77 3.82 -11.25 3.64
C GLY A 77 3.80 -11.25 5.17
N ILE A 78 2.82 -10.58 5.74
CA ILE A 78 2.61 -10.57 7.19
C ILE A 78 1.82 -11.82 7.55
N PRO A 79 2.31 -12.66 8.48
CA PRO A 79 1.63 -13.90 8.87
C PRO A 79 0.22 -13.63 9.42
N LEU A 80 -0.74 -14.49 9.09
CA LEU A 80 -2.13 -14.39 9.56
C LEU A 80 -2.23 -14.39 11.10
N GLU A 81 -1.27 -15.01 11.77
CA GLU A 81 -1.20 -15.08 13.23
C GLU A 81 -0.89 -13.73 13.88
N THR A 82 -0.14 -12.88 13.18
CA THR A 82 0.29 -11.55 13.66
C THR A 82 -0.41 -10.40 12.98
N GLY A 83 -1.00 -10.62 11.83
CA GLY A 83 -1.71 -9.62 11.06
C GLY A 83 -1.78 -10.03 9.60
N TYR A 84 -2.67 -9.46 8.85
CA TYR A 84 -2.75 -9.63 7.43
C TYR A 84 -3.13 -8.31 6.78
N ILE A 85 -2.35 -7.90 5.81
CA ILE A 85 -2.64 -6.70 5.03
C ILE A 85 -2.62 -7.03 3.54
N THR A 86 -3.51 -6.40 2.80
CA THR A 86 -3.62 -6.52 1.35
C THR A 86 -4.10 -5.20 0.77
N ALA A 87 -4.19 -5.12 -0.54
CA ALA A 87 -4.78 -4.00 -1.23
C ALA A 87 -6.07 -4.43 -1.93
N SER A 88 -7.17 -3.76 -1.63
CA SER A 88 -8.47 -4.03 -2.26
C SER A 88 -9.00 -2.83 -3.05
N SER A 89 -8.42 -1.65 -2.89
CA SER A 89 -8.81 -0.44 -3.59
C SER A 89 -7.72 0.03 -4.54
N PRO A 90 -8.08 0.65 -5.68
CA PRO A 90 -7.09 1.20 -6.58
C PRO A 90 -6.33 2.35 -5.91
N PRO A 91 -5.04 2.51 -6.19
CA PRO A 91 -4.34 3.73 -5.84
C PRO A 91 -4.96 4.93 -6.56
N ILE A 92 -4.90 6.09 -5.94
CA ILE A 92 -5.23 7.35 -6.64
C ILE A 92 -3.97 8.13 -6.93
N VAL A 93 -4.01 8.90 -8.01
CA VAL A 93 -2.92 9.81 -8.36
C VAL A 93 -3.42 11.23 -8.28
N VAL A 94 -2.78 12.04 -7.46
CA VAL A 94 -3.04 13.46 -7.34
C VAL A 94 -1.72 14.22 -7.44
N ASN A 95 -1.65 15.15 -8.38
CA ASN A 95 -0.42 15.86 -8.73
C ASN A 95 0.74 14.89 -8.99
N ASP A 96 1.82 14.97 -8.23
CA ASP A 96 2.99 14.07 -8.34
C ASP A 96 3.01 12.98 -7.25
N THR A 97 1.83 12.56 -6.77
CA THR A 97 1.73 11.62 -5.66
C THR A 97 0.76 10.49 -5.98
N VAL A 98 1.21 9.26 -5.77
CA VAL A 98 0.38 8.05 -5.77
C VAL A 98 0.04 7.72 -4.34
N ILE A 99 -1.24 7.72 -3.99
CA ILE A 99 -1.72 7.44 -2.63
C ILE A 99 -2.38 6.07 -2.62
N VAL A 100 -1.99 5.24 -1.67
CA VAL A 100 -2.43 3.85 -1.54
C VAL A 100 -3.06 3.65 -0.17
N GLY A 101 -4.30 3.18 -0.17
CA GLY A 101 -4.94 2.61 0.99
C GLY A 101 -4.62 1.11 1.11
N ASN A 102 -5.28 0.46 2.04
CA ASN A 102 -5.10 -0.96 2.29
C ASN A 102 -6.39 -1.60 2.78
N SER A 103 -6.35 -2.92 2.92
CA SER A 103 -7.38 -3.71 3.57
C SER A 103 -6.72 -4.70 4.50
N ALA A 104 -7.32 -4.90 5.67
CA ALA A 104 -6.98 -6.00 6.53
C ALA A 104 -7.98 -7.15 6.33
N GLU A 105 -7.56 -8.38 6.50
CA GLU A 105 -8.44 -9.54 6.43
C GLU A 105 -9.14 -9.71 7.77
N GLN A 106 -10.24 -9.01 7.93
CA GLN A 106 -11.05 -9.01 9.14
C GLN A 106 -12.03 -10.18 9.17
N GLY A 107 -12.43 -10.54 10.34
CA GLY A 107 -13.48 -11.55 10.54
C GLY A 107 -12.99 -12.99 10.67
N TYR A 108 -11.76 -13.29 10.29
CA TYR A 108 -11.21 -14.64 10.39
C TYR A 108 -10.61 -14.96 11.75
N LEU A 109 -10.09 -13.94 12.44
CA LEU A 109 -9.45 -14.09 13.75
C LEU A 109 -9.91 -12.98 14.70
N GLN A 110 -11.21 -12.89 14.96
CA GLN A 110 -11.82 -11.84 15.79
C GLN A 110 -11.32 -11.78 17.24
N ALA A 111 -10.73 -12.86 17.74
CA ALA A 111 -10.14 -12.88 19.07
C ALA A 111 -8.76 -12.22 19.14
N ARG A 112 -8.18 -11.83 18.00
CA ARG A 112 -6.88 -11.17 17.92
C ARG A 112 -7.06 -9.67 17.93
N VAL A 113 -6.29 -9.00 18.78
CA VAL A 113 -6.29 -7.54 18.91
C VAL A 113 -5.07 -6.90 18.25
N GLU A 114 -3.94 -7.59 18.22
CA GLU A 114 -2.69 -7.12 17.63
C GLU A 114 -2.75 -7.33 16.11
N ASN A 115 -3.30 -6.36 15.41
CA ASN A 115 -3.34 -6.37 13.96
C ASN A 115 -2.40 -5.30 13.40
N VAL A 116 -2.02 -5.49 12.15
CA VAL A 116 -1.20 -4.51 11.43
C VAL A 116 -1.97 -3.21 11.29
N PRO A 117 -1.38 -2.06 11.63
CA PRO A 117 -1.99 -0.76 11.35
C PRO A 117 -2.26 -0.59 9.86
N GLY A 118 -3.44 -0.07 9.53
CA GLY A 118 -3.86 0.16 8.16
C GLY A 118 -3.41 1.52 7.61
N ASP A 119 -2.16 1.88 7.78
CA ASP A 119 -1.62 3.19 7.42
C ASP A 119 -1.76 3.48 5.93
N ILE A 120 -2.01 4.76 5.59
CA ILE A 120 -2.07 5.22 4.21
C ILE A 120 -0.67 5.63 3.78
N LEU A 121 -0.22 5.11 2.64
CA LEU A 121 1.10 5.35 2.09
C LEU A 121 1.02 6.25 0.85
N ALA A 122 1.98 7.12 0.68
CA ALA A 122 2.07 7.99 -0.47
C ALA A 122 3.46 8.00 -1.08
N TYR A 123 3.50 7.84 -2.39
CA TYR A 123 4.72 7.69 -3.17
C TYR A 123 4.83 8.76 -4.24
N ASP A 124 6.05 9.11 -4.58
CA ASP A 124 6.30 9.91 -5.76
C ASP A 124 5.94 9.12 -7.02
N LYS A 125 5.12 9.70 -7.90
CA LYS A 125 4.60 9.00 -9.08
C LYS A 125 5.66 8.66 -10.12
N HIS A 126 6.79 9.39 -10.14
CA HIS A 126 7.87 9.18 -11.10
C HIS A 126 8.87 8.13 -10.62
N THR A 127 9.20 8.19 -9.33
CA THR A 127 10.32 7.42 -8.76
C THR A 127 9.89 6.28 -7.85
N GLY A 128 8.64 6.28 -7.37
CA GLY A 128 8.20 5.32 -6.36
C GLY A 128 8.80 5.56 -4.96
N ALA A 129 9.50 6.68 -4.74
CA ALA A 129 10.01 7.00 -3.42
C ALA A 129 8.88 7.32 -2.44
N LEU A 130 8.94 6.78 -1.23
CA LEU A 130 7.99 7.10 -0.17
C LEU A 130 8.07 8.60 0.17
N LYS A 131 6.95 9.32 0.05
CA LYS A 131 6.83 10.74 0.39
C LYS A 131 6.35 10.94 1.82
N TRP A 132 5.33 10.20 2.21
CA TRP A 132 4.79 10.25 3.57
C TRP A 132 3.97 8.98 3.86
N LYS A 133 3.79 8.76 5.16
CA LYS A 133 2.90 7.76 5.73
C LYS A 133 1.94 8.47 6.70
N PHE A 134 0.65 8.21 6.56
CA PHE A 134 -0.36 8.68 7.50
C PHE A 134 -0.75 7.53 8.41
N ASN A 135 -0.45 7.67 9.70
CA ASN A 135 -0.82 6.70 10.71
C ASN A 135 -2.32 6.82 11.00
N VAL A 136 -3.11 5.84 10.60
CA VAL A 136 -4.58 5.83 10.90
C VAL A 136 -4.85 5.62 12.38
N ILE A 137 -3.94 4.96 13.09
CA ILE A 137 -3.88 4.91 14.55
C ILE A 137 -2.78 5.90 14.97
N PRO A 138 -3.13 7.08 15.51
CA PRO A 138 -2.16 8.13 15.80
C PRO A 138 -1.13 7.70 16.84
N ARG A 139 0.11 8.07 16.61
CA ARG A 139 1.26 7.79 17.47
C ARG A 139 1.46 8.92 18.49
N PRO A 140 2.26 8.70 19.56
CA PRO A 140 2.57 9.74 20.53
C PRO A 140 3.05 11.03 19.86
N GLY A 141 2.37 12.14 20.16
CA GLY A 141 2.65 13.46 19.58
C GLY A 141 1.86 13.79 18.31
N GLU A 142 1.12 12.85 17.74
CA GLU A 142 0.20 13.11 16.63
C GLU A 142 -1.18 13.52 17.13
N TYR A 143 -1.91 14.25 16.26
CA TYR A 143 -3.28 14.72 16.58
C TYR A 143 -4.22 13.53 16.82
N GLY A 144 -4.95 13.59 17.94
CA GLY A 144 -5.91 12.56 18.31
C GLY A 144 -5.34 11.39 19.12
N HIS A 145 -4.00 11.32 19.31
CA HIS A 145 -3.39 10.26 20.11
C HIS A 145 -3.94 10.22 21.54
N GLU A 146 -4.20 11.38 22.14
CA GLU A 146 -4.73 11.52 23.51
C GLU A 146 -6.14 10.93 23.69
N THR A 147 -6.83 10.59 22.61
CA THR A 147 -8.16 9.96 22.66
C THR A 147 -8.09 8.44 22.79
N TRP A 148 -6.90 7.85 22.65
CA TRP A 148 -6.65 6.41 22.76
C TRP A 148 -6.33 6.05 24.19
N GLU A 149 -7.37 5.72 24.96
CA GLU A 149 -7.24 5.37 26.37
C GLU A 149 -6.54 4.01 26.59
N ASN A 150 -5.87 3.87 27.74
CA ASN A 150 -5.20 2.63 28.18
C ASN A 150 -4.15 2.11 27.19
N ASP A 151 -3.44 3.03 26.52
CA ASP A 151 -2.40 2.72 25.53
C ASP A 151 -2.90 1.80 24.40
N ALA A 152 -4.21 1.86 24.09
CA ALA A 152 -4.83 1.01 23.07
C ALA A 152 -4.19 1.17 21.68
N TRP A 153 -3.57 2.30 21.41
CA TRP A 153 -2.83 2.58 20.18
C TRP A 153 -1.62 1.63 19.97
N GLU A 154 -1.07 1.05 21.04
CA GLU A 154 0.10 0.17 20.95
C GLU A 154 -0.24 -1.20 20.37
N TRP A 155 -1.47 -1.69 20.59
CA TRP A 155 -1.87 -3.04 20.26
C TRP A 155 -3.10 -3.13 19.36
N THR A 156 -3.82 -2.05 19.15
CA THR A 156 -4.96 -2.04 18.23
C THR A 156 -4.46 -1.97 16.79
N GLY A 157 -5.05 -2.76 15.93
CA GLY A 157 -4.88 -2.73 14.50
C GLY A 157 -6.21 -2.81 13.77
N ASP A 158 -6.19 -3.32 12.55
CA ASP A 158 -7.40 -3.60 11.76
C ASP A 158 -8.22 -2.36 11.39
N VAL A 159 -7.61 -1.19 11.47
CA VAL A 159 -8.19 0.07 11.01
C VAL A 159 -7.65 0.33 9.60
N SER A 160 -8.46 0.07 8.59
CA SER A 160 -8.01 0.09 7.20
C SER A 160 -8.76 1.09 6.33
N SER A 161 -8.08 1.67 5.36
CA SER A 161 -8.63 2.55 4.32
C SER A 161 -8.98 1.74 3.07
N TRP A 162 -9.91 0.81 3.19
CA TRP A 162 -10.26 -0.13 2.13
C TRP A 162 -11.22 0.42 1.07
N ALA A 163 -11.87 1.52 1.34
CA ALA A 163 -12.74 2.20 0.38
C ALA A 163 -11.91 2.93 -0.70
N PRO A 164 -12.45 3.12 -1.91
CA PRO A 164 -11.83 3.99 -2.90
C PRO A 164 -11.59 5.39 -2.34
N LEU A 165 -10.38 5.89 -2.53
CA LEU A 165 -9.97 7.22 -2.10
C LEU A 165 -10.40 8.27 -3.12
N SER A 166 -10.56 9.51 -2.65
CA SER A 166 -10.72 10.69 -3.50
C SER A 166 -9.85 11.83 -2.98
N ALA A 167 -9.38 12.67 -3.86
CA ALA A 167 -8.56 13.83 -3.51
C ALA A 167 -8.96 15.05 -4.34
N ASP A 168 -8.78 16.22 -3.75
CA ASP A 168 -8.90 17.50 -4.42
C ASP A 168 -7.50 17.94 -4.87
N PRO A 169 -7.23 18.10 -6.17
CA PRO A 169 -5.91 18.49 -6.66
C PRO A 169 -5.57 19.97 -6.40
N GLU A 170 -6.54 20.79 -5.98
CA GLU A 170 -6.36 22.22 -5.72
C GLU A 170 -6.03 22.53 -4.25
N ASN A 171 -6.21 21.56 -3.36
CA ASN A 171 -5.93 21.66 -1.93
C ASN A 171 -4.88 20.60 -1.56
#